data_5db030319f7364aacc3951758fa81fa0
#
_entry.id   5db030319f7364aacc3951758fa81fa0
#
_cell.length_a   1.000
_cell.length_b   1.000
_cell.length_c   1.000
_cell.angle_alpha   90.00
_cell.angle_beta   90.00
_cell.angle_gamma   90.00
#
_symmetry.space_group_name_H-M   'P 1'
#
loop_
_entity.id
_entity.type
_entity.pdbx_description
1 polymer ?
#
loop_
_entity_poly.entity_id
_entity_poly.type
_entity_poly.pdbx_seq_one_letter_code
_entity_poly.pdbx_strand_id
1 'polypeptide(L)'
;MITALLPPLWLIHIAVAAVWFYEGLWCKLLNGQPRQVRVVEAMPLYGPRIGSKLLRLLGGVETAIGVWVLTGIAPIFCAMAQTALLVTLNVCGLLWARRLIEDPGGMVVKNFAFLVFVWVSASFPAWR
;
A
#
# COMPACT_ATOMS: atom_id res chain seq x y z
N MET A 1 0.24 -7.30 30.77
CA MET A 1 -0.91 -8.19 30.58
C MET A 1 -1.52 -8.07 29.21
N ILE A 2 -1.95 -6.88 28.80
CA ILE A 2 -2.51 -6.69 27.46
C ILE A 2 -1.51 -7.04 26.36
N THR A 3 -0.24 -6.70 26.55
CA THR A 3 0.83 -7.00 25.61
C THR A 3 1.01 -8.49 25.33
N ALA A 4 0.64 -9.35 26.30
CA ALA A 4 0.74 -10.81 26.11
C ALA A 4 -0.29 -11.34 25.11
N LEU A 5 -1.33 -10.56 24.80
CA LEU A 5 -2.38 -10.94 23.86
C LEU A 5 -2.13 -10.41 22.45
N LEU A 6 -1.10 -9.56 22.28
CA LEU A 6 -0.75 -9.00 20.99
C LEU A 6 0.22 -9.93 20.26
N PRO A 7 0.16 -9.96 18.93
CA PRO A 7 1.20 -10.63 18.16
C PRO A 7 2.57 -10.02 18.46
N PRO A 8 3.66 -10.78 18.24
CA PRO A 8 5.00 -10.20 18.38
C PRO A 8 5.16 -8.98 17.46
N LEU A 9 5.94 -7.98 17.90
CA LEU A 9 6.12 -6.75 17.12
C LEU A 9 6.76 -7.02 15.77
N TRP A 10 7.70 -7.96 15.71
CA TRP A 10 8.32 -8.31 14.43
C TRP A 10 7.30 -8.84 13.43
N LEU A 11 6.31 -9.59 13.90
CA LEU A 11 5.25 -10.11 13.03
C LEU A 11 4.37 -8.98 12.51
N ILE A 12 4.05 -8.01 13.36
CA ILE A 12 3.25 -6.84 12.96
C ILE A 12 3.97 -6.06 11.86
N HIS A 13 5.25 -5.77 12.04
CA HIS A 13 6.02 -5.04 11.04
C HIS A 13 6.18 -5.83 9.73
N ILE A 14 6.43 -7.13 9.81
CA ILE A 14 6.52 -7.98 8.62
C ILE A 14 5.18 -8.04 7.89
N ALA A 15 4.07 -8.12 8.62
CA ALA A 15 2.74 -8.14 7.99
C ALA A 15 2.45 -6.88 7.20
N VAL A 16 2.77 -5.72 7.77
CA VAL A 16 2.61 -4.43 7.05
C VAL A 16 3.51 -4.39 5.83
N ALA A 17 4.78 -4.74 5.98
CA ALA A 17 5.73 -4.75 4.88
C ALA A 17 5.31 -5.73 3.78
N ALA A 18 4.77 -6.88 4.16
CA ALA A 18 4.33 -7.90 3.20
C ALA A 18 3.24 -7.38 2.26
N VAL A 19 2.32 -6.57 2.77
CA VAL A 19 1.28 -5.95 1.92
C VAL A 19 1.92 -5.07 0.86
N TRP A 20 2.86 -4.22 1.26
CA TRP A 20 3.54 -3.32 0.33
C TRP A 20 4.39 -4.07 -0.68
N PHE A 21 5.09 -5.13 -0.27
CA PHE A 21 5.86 -5.96 -1.20
C PHE A 21 4.95 -6.69 -2.19
N TYR A 22 3.83 -7.23 -1.71
CA TYR A 22 2.88 -7.88 -2.60
C TYR A 22 2.33 -6.89 -3.63
N GLU A 23 1.86 -5.74 -3.18
CA GLU A 23 1.29 -4.74 -4.08
C GLU A 23 2.34 -4.12 -5.00
N GLY A 24 3.50 -3.79 -4.47
CA GLY A 24 4.53 -3.11 -5.24
C GLY A 24 5.32 -4.06 -6.13
N LEU A 25 5.90 -5.10 -5.53
CA LEU A 25 6.79 -5.99 -6.26
C LEU A 25 6.00 -6.96 -7.14
N TRP A 26 5.07 -7.71 -6.56
CA TRP A 26 4.34 -8.73 -7.31
C TRP A 26 3.33 -8.12 -8.27
N CYS A 27 2.43 -7.28 -7.78
CA CYS A 27 1.33 -6.79 -8.60
C CYS A 27 1.79 -5.79 -9.67
N LYS A 28 2.77 -4.95 -9.35
CA LYS A 28 3.17 -3.85 -10.23
C LYS A 28 4.48 -4.08 -10.97
N LEU A 29 5.57 -4.39 -10.24
CA LEU A 29 6.86 -4.57 -10.90
C LEU A 29 6.95 -5.86 -11.70
N LEU A 30 6.42 -6.96 -11.15
CA LEU A 30 6.42 -8.27 -11.81
C LEU A 30 5.15 -8.54 -12.62
N ASN A 31 4.25 -7.54 -12.70
CA ASN A 31 3.03 -7.61 -13.50
C ASN A 31 2.12 -8.79 -13.14
N GLY A 32 2.05 -9.13 -11.86
CA GLY A 32 1.22 -10.22 -11.36
C GLY A 32 -0.29 -9.93 -11.42
N GLN A 33 -0.67 -8.65 -11.58
CA GLN A 33 -2.06 -8.22 -11.71
C GLN A 33 -2.21 -7.29 -12.90
N PRO A 34 -2.42 -7.83 -14.11
CA PRO A 34 -2.51 -7.00 -15.33
C PRO A 34 -3.62 -5.95 -15.31
N ARG A 35 -4.67 -6.17 -14.51
CA ARG A 35 -5.77 -5.20 -14.37
C ARG A 35 -5.31 -3.85 -13.85
N GLN A 36 -4.25 -3.80 -13.07
CA GLN A 36 -3.77 -2.55 -12.50
C GLN A 36 -3.27 -1.57 -13.56
N VAL A 37 -2.76 -2.07 -14.68
CA VAL A 37 -2.37 -1.22 -15.81
C VAL A 37 -3.59 -0.47 -16.33
N ARG A 38 -4.71 -1.15 -16.50
CA ARG A 38 -5.95 -0.51 -16.99
C ARG A 38 -6.47 0.54 -16.01
N VAL A 39 -6.37 0.27 -14.71
CA VAL A 39 -6.78 1.24 -13.68
C VAL A 39 -5.98 2.52 -13.81
N VAL A 40 -4.66 2.40 -13.95
CA VAL A 40 -3.77 3.57 -14.10
C VAL A 40 -4.03 4.28 -15.42
N GLU A 41 -4.24 3.54 -16.51
CA GLU A 41 -4.54 4.12 -17.81
C GLU A 41 -5.84 4.91 -17.85
N ALA A 42 -6.75 4.70 -16.91
CA ALA A 42 -7.99 5.45 -16.81
C ALA A 42 -7.79 6.87 -16.27
N MET A 43 -6.60 7.20 -15.78
CA MET A 43 -6.29 8.55 -15.31
C MET A 43 -6.26 9.55 -16.46
N PRO A 44 -6.86 10.75 -16.29
CA PRO A 44 -7.12 11.64 -17.44
C PRO A 44 -5.89 12.29 -18.07
N LEU A 45 -4.82 12.56 -17.30
CA LEU A 45 -3.69 13.35 -17.82
C LEU A 45 -2.59 12.50 -18.45
N TYR A 46 -2.13 11.48 -17.75
CA TYR A 46 -0.92 10.73 -18.15
C TYR A 46 -1.17 9.25 -18.35
N GLY A 47 -2.24 8.72 -17.76
CA GLY A 47 -2.51 7.29 -17.72
C GLY A 47 -2.47 6.57 -19.06
N PRO A 48 -3.16 7.08 -20.12
CA PRO A 48 -3.18 6.38 -21.40
C PRO A 48 -1.82 6.28 -22.10
N ARG A 49 -0.93 7.23 -21.84
CA ARG A 49 0.39 7.27 -22.50
C ARG A 49 1.45 6.51 -21.75
N ILE A 50 1.42 6.60 -20.41
CA ILE A 50 2.51 6.13 -19.56
C ILE A 50 2.03 5.17 -18.47
N GLY A 51 0.85 4.57 -18.66
CA GLY A 51 0.25 3.70 -17.65
C GLY A 51 1.19 2.63 -17.11
N SER A 52 1.87 1.89 -18.00
CA SER A 52 2.83 0.87 -17.58
C SER A 52 4.01 1.45 -16.83
N LYS A 53 4.55 2.59 -17.29
CA LYS A 53 5.69 3.24 -16.64
C LYS A 53 5.30 3.79 -15.28
N LEU A 54 4.12 4.41 -15.19
CA LEU A 54 3.61 4.93 -13.93
C LEU A 54 3.36 3.80 -12.94
N LEU A 55 2.81 2.69 -13.41
CA LEU A 55 2.58 1.52 -12.58
C LEU A 55 3.89 0.96 -12.01
N ARG A 56 4.93 0.89 -12.82
CA ARG A 56 6.26 0.45 -12.37
C ARG A 56 6.85 1.41 -11.35
N LEU A 57 6.69 2.72 -11.57
CA LEU A 57 7.13 3.72 -10.60
C LEU A 57 6.40 3.54 -9.27
N LEU A 58 5.10 3.37 -9.30
CA LEU A 58 4.30 3.10 -8.09
C LEU A 58 4.77 1.81 -7.40
N GLY A 59 5.04 0.76 -8.19
CA GLY A 59 5.56 -0.50 -7.65
C GLY A 59 6.89 -0.31 -6.95
N GLY A 60 7.78 0.50 -7.52
CA GLY A 60 9.05 0.85 -6.89
C GLY A 60 8.87 1.61 -5.60
N VAL A 61 7.98 2.60 -5.59
CA VAL A 61 7.67 3.39 -4.38
C VAL A 61 7.09 2.49 -3.29
N GLU A 62 6.14 1.65 -3.63
CA GLU A 62 5.50 0.75 -2.66
C GLU A 62 6.49 -0.26 -2.09
N THR A 63 7.38 -0.80 -2.93
CA THR A 63 8.44 -1.70 -2.49
C THR A 63 9.41 -0.99 -1.54
N ALA A 64 9.78 0.24 -1.87
CA ALA A 64 10.63 1.07 -1.02
C ALA A 64 9.96 1.35 0.34
N ILE A 65 8.65 1.57 0.36
CA ILE A 65 7.90 1.73 1.60
C ILE A 65 7.95 0.45 2.43
N GLY A 66 7.81 -0.71 1.81
CA GLY A 66 7.95 -1.99 2.49
C GLY A 66 9.31 -2.14 3.17
N VAL A 67 10.38 -1.79 2.46
CA VAL A 67 11.74 -1.78 3.04
C VAL A 67 11.82 -0.79 4.21
N TRP A 68 11.27 0.41 4.04
CA TRP A 68 11.25 1.42 5.09
C TRP A 68 10.58 0.91 6.36
N VAL A 69 9.42 0.27 6.22
CA VAL A 69 8.71 -0.35 7.36
C VAL A 69 9.62 -1.33 8.09
N LEU A 70 10.34 -2.18 7.34
CA LEU A 70 11.23 -3.18 7.93
C LEU A 70 12.41 -2.55 8.67
N THR A 71 12.88 -1.37 8.26
CA THR A 71 13.98 -0.70 8.95
C THR A 71 13.58 -0.13 10.30
N GLY A 72 12.31 0.20 10.47
CA GLY A 72 11.82 0.87 11.67
C GLY A 72 12.29 2.31 11.84
N ILE A 73 12.90 2.90 10.82
CA ILE A 73 13.39 4.28 10.86
C ILE A 73 12.21 5.23 10.71
N ALA A 74 12.13 6.26 11.59
CA ALA A 74 11.12 7.31 11.56
C ALA A 74 9.69 6.75 11.37
N PRO A 75 9.19 5.92 12.30
CA PRO A 75 7.95 5.17 12.07
C PRO A 75 6.73 6.05 11.85
N ILE A 76 6.65 7.22 12.48
CA ILE A 76 5.51 8.13 12.29
C ILE A 76 5.53 8.74 10.90
N PHE A 77 6.69 9.18 10.42
CA PHE A 77 6.81 9.70 9.05
C PHE A 77 6.53 8.60 8.03
N CYS A 78 6.95 7.37 8.31
CA CYS A 78 6.65 6.22 7.46
C CYS A 78 5.13 5.98 7.40
N ALA A 79 4.45 6.01 8.53
CA ALA A 79 3.01 5.85 8.58
C ALA A 79 2.28 6.97 7.84
N MET A 80 2.78 8.21 7.94
CA MET A 80 2.22 9.34 7.19
C MET A 80 2.36 9.15 5.69
N ALA A 81 3.53 8.69 5.24
CA ALA A 81 3.77 8.41 3.82
C ALA A 81 2.85 7.29 3.31
N GLN A 82 2.70 6.22 4.09
CA GLN A 82 1.80 5.12 3.77
C GLN A 82 0.35 5.61 3.66
N THR A 83 -0.07 6.43 4.61
CA THR A 83 -1.43 6.99 4.62
C THR A 83 -1.67 7.86 3.40
N ALA A 84 -0.74 8.77 3.09
CA ALA A 84 -0.86 9.65 1.94
C ALA A 84 -0.95 8.86 0.63
N LEU A 85 -0.09 7.87 0.45
CA LEU A 85 -0.10 7.06 -0.76
C LEU A 85 -1.37 6.24 -0.87
N LEU A 86 -1.77 5.57 0.21
CA LEU A 86 -2.95 4.71 0.21
C LEU A 86 -4.23 5.50 -0.08
N VAL A 87 -4.40 6.64 0.59
CA VAL A 87 -5.56 7.51 0.37
C VAL A 87 -5.57 8.02 -1.06
N THR A 88 -4.43 8.48 -1.57
CA THR A 88 -4.32 9.00 -2.93
C THR A 88 -4.69 7.92 -3.96
N LEU A 89 -4.16 6.72 -3.82
CA LEU A 89 -4.45 5.63 -4.75
C LEU A 89 -5.92 5.22 -4.70
N ASN A 90 -6.52 5.19 -3.52
CA ASN A 90 -7.94 4.86 -3.39
C ASN A 90 -8.82 5.94 -4.02
N VAL A 91 -8.54 7.21 -3.75
CA VAL A 91 -9.30 8.33 -4.33
C VAL A 91 -9.19 8.33 -5.84
N CYS A 92 -7.98 8.20 -6.37
CA CYS A 92 -7.75 8.16 -7.82
C CYS A 92 -8.48 6.98 -8.46
N GLY A 93 -8.42 5.81 -7.83
CA GLY A 93 -9.12 4.63 -8.33
C GLY A 93 -10.64 4.82 -8.38
N LEU A 94 -11.22 5.40 -7.32
CA LEU A 94 -12.65 5.64 -7.25
C LEU A 94 -13.12 6.72 -8.23
N LEU A 95 -12.30 7.76 -8.44
CA LEU A 95 -12.69 8.87 -9.32
C LEU A 95 -12.60 8.49 -10.80
N TRP A 96 -11.59 7.75 -11.20
CA TRP A 96 -11.33 7.54 -12.63
C TRP A 96 -11.36 6.09 -13.09
N ALA A 97 -11.32 5.13 -12.18
CA ALA A 97 -11.23 3.72 -12.55
C ALA A 97 -12.25 2.84 -11.84
N ARG A 98 -13.29 3.42 -11.25
CA ARG A 98 -14.26 2.68 -10.44
C ARG A 98 -14.84 1.47 -11.16
N ARG A 99 -15.11 1.59 -12.47
CA ARG A 99 -15.68 0.50 -13.26
C ARG A 99 -14.73 -0.67 -13.47
N LEU A 100 -13.42 -0.42 -13.32
CA LEU A 100 -12.40 -1.45 -13.48
C LEU A 100 -12.05 -2.13 -12.16
N ILE A 101 -12.57 -1.63 -11.05
CA ILE A 101 -12.35 -2.21 -9.73
C ILE A 101 -13.50 -3.18 -9.45
N GLU A 102 -13.15 -4.43 -9.19
CA GLU A 102 -14.13 -5.50 -9.01
C GLU A 102 -15.07 -5.25 -7.85
N ASP A 103 -14.53 -4.78 -6.72
CA ASP A 103 -15.31 -4.49 -5.51
C ASP A 103 -14.82 -3.20 -4.87
N PRO A 104 -15.29 -2.04 -5.35
CA PRO A 104 -14.82 -0.75 -4.82
C PRO A 104 -15.09 -0.58 -3.32
N GLY A 105 -16.26 -0.99 -2.86
CA GLY A 105 -16.59 -0.91 -1.43
C GLY A 105 -15.68 -1.76 -0.57
N GLY A 106 -15.44 -3.00 -1.00
CA GLY A 106 -14.53 -3.91 -0.32
C GLY A 106 -13.09 -3.39 -0.32
N MET A 107 -12.67 -2.78 -1.43
CA MET A 107 -11.36 -2.15 -1.51
C MET A 107 -11.20 -1.08 -0.42
N VAL A 108 -12.16 -0.19 -0.30
CA VAL A 108 -12.11 0.90 0.69
C VAL A 108 -12.09 0.33 2.11
N VAL A 109 -12.95 -0.63 2.41
CA VAL A 109 -13.01 -1.24 3.75
C VAL A 109 -11.72 -1.95 4.11
N LYS A 110 -11.18 -2.75 3.19
CA LYS A 110 -9.91 -3.46 3.43
C LYS A 110 -8.74 -2.50 3.61
N ASN A 111 -8.68 -1.45 2.79
CA ASN A 111 -7.63 -0.46 2.90
C ASN A 111 -7.74 0.38 4.16
N PHE A 112 -8.95 0.65 4.61
CA PHE A 112 -9.19 1.29 5.90
C PHE A 112 -8.64 0.43 7.05
N ALA A 113 -8.97 -0.86 7.05
CA ALA A 113 -8.47 -1.78 8.07
C ALA A 113 -6.93 -1.87 8.04
N PHE A 114 -6.34 -1.94 6.84
CA PHE A 114 -4.89 -1.93 6.68
C PHE A 114 -4.29 -0.64 7.22
N LEU A 115 -4.92 0.50 6.96
CA LEU A 115 -4.44 1.79 7.44
C LEU A 115 -4.41 1.85 8.97
N VAL A 116 -5.46 1.35 9.61
CA VAL A 116 -5.46 1.24 11.07
C VAL A 116 -4.29 0.40 11.54
N PHE A 117 -4.04 -0.73 10.87
CA PHE A 117 -2.92 -1.61 11.21
C PHE A 117 -1.56 -0.94 11.01
N VAL A 118 -1.42 -0.12 9.97
CA VAL A 118 -0.21 0.69 9.73
C VAL A 118 0.10 1.57 10.94
N TRP A 119 -0.92 2.26 11.45
CA TRP A 119 -0.74 3.15 12.61
C TRP A 119 -0.49 2.39 13.90
N VAL A 120 -1.09 1.21 14.07
CA VAL A 120 -0.76 0.32 15.19
C VAL A 120 0.72 -0.07 15.12
N SER A 121 1.19 -0.48 13.96
CA SER A 121 2.60 -0.84 13.74
C SER A 121 3.54 0.32 14.07
N ALA A 122 3.18 1.54 13.64
CA ALA A 122 4.01 2.73 13.87
C ALA A 122 4.04 3.17 15.32
N SER A 123 3.04 2.78 16.11
CA SER A 123 2.92 3.18 17.52
C SER A 123 3.85 2.40 18.44
N PHE A 124 4.43 1.29 17.96
CA PHE A 124 5.36 0.49 18.75
C PHE A 124 6.80 0.74 18.32
N PRO A 125 7.76 0.66 19.27
CA PRO A 125 9.17 0.74 18.91
C PRO A 125 9.54 -0.37 17.93
N ALA A 126 10.44 -0.05 17.02
CA ALA A 126 10.89 -1.02 16.02
C ALA A 126 11.58 -2.19 16.69
N TRP A 127 11.19 -3.40 16.35
CA TRP A 127 11.95 -4.62 16.67
C TRP A 127 12.22 -4.87 18.16
N ARG A 128 11.27 -4.53 19.00
CA ARG A 128 11.36 -4.89 20.41
C ARG A 128 10.50 -6.09 20.77
#